data_fe2a2ff00f152268a29a3518b45aa35a
#
_entry.id   fe2a2ff00f152268a29a3518b45aa35a
#
_cell.length_a   1.000
_cell.length_b   1.000
_cell.length_c   1.000
_cell.angle_alpha   90.00
_cell.angle_beta   90.00
_cell.angle_gamma   90.00
#
_symmetry.space_group_name_H-M   'P 1'
#
loop_
_entity.id
_entity.type
_entity.pdbx_description
1 polymer ?
#
loop_
_entity_poly.entity_id
_entity_poly.type
_entity_poly.pdbx_seq_one_letter_code
_entity_poly.pdbx_strand_id
1 'polypeptide(L)'
;MINQLSKTIEKTKILFLNFEDEKLELNSDELDLILQTYLELYPEQNLSECYFFFDEIQNIQNWEKFTKRVYDTISENIFITGSNSKLLSTEIATSLRGRTLSFEVYPLSFKEYLSLKKYRNRPF
;
A
#
# COMPACT_ATOMS: atom_id res chain seq x y z
N MET A 1 0.57 0.58 -10.69
CA MET A 1 0.13 -0.75 -10.22
C MET A 1 -1.38 -0.82 -10.05
N ILE A 2 -2.02 0.00 -9.21
CA ILE A 2 -3.49 0.02 -9.04
C ILE A 2 -4.24 0.18 -10.38
N ASN A 3 -3.83 1.10 -11.23
CA ASN A 3 -4.43 1.31 -12.55
C ASN A 3 -4.29 0.10 -13.51
N GLN A 4 -3.31 -0.77 -13.30
CA GLN A 4 -3.17 -2.00 -14.08
C GLN A 4 -4.08 -3.09 -13.53
N LEU A 5 -4.15 -3.22 -12.20
CA LEU A 5 -5.04 -4.18 -11.53
C LEU A 5 -6.51 -3.85 -11.80
N SER A 6 -6.91 -2.57 -11.77
CA SER A 6 -8.30 -2.16 -12.01
C SER A 6 -8.82 -2.44 -13.44
N LYS A 7 -7.96 -2.88 -14.35
CA LYS A 7 -8.36 -3.36 -15.69
C LYS A 7 -8.79 -4.83 -15.69
N THR A 8 -8.33 -5.61 -14.73
CA THR A 8 -8.55 -7.06 -14.65
C THR A 8 -9.33 -7.48 -13.41
N ILE A 9 -9.38 -6.63 -12.39
CA ILE A 9 -10.01 -6.89 -11.09
C ILE A 9 -11.07 -5.81 -10.85
N GLU A 10 -12.20 -6.21 -10.29
CA GLU A 10 -13.25 -5.28 -9.89
C GLU A 10 -12.70 -4.24 -8.90
N LYS A 11 -13.05 -2.98 -9.11
CA LYS A 11 -12.61 -1.87 -8.25
C LYS A 11 -13.03 -2.05 -6.79
N THR A 12 -14.15 -2.72 -6.57
CA THR A 12 -14.66 -3.06 -5.23
C THR A 12 -13.78 -4.06 -4.48
N LYS A 13 -12.86 -4.74 -5.16
CA LYS A 13 -11.86 -5.63 -4.53
C LYS A 13 -10.53 -4.93 -4.22
N ILE A 14 -10.43 -3.64 -4.48
CA ILE A 14 -9.20 -2.86 -4.25
C ILE A 14 -9.47 -1.82 -3.17
N LEU A 15 -8.87 -2.01 -2.01
CA LEU A 15 -8.87 -1.03 -0.92
C LEU A 15 -7.57 -0.24 -0.93
N PHE A 16 -7.65 1.05 -1.21
CA PHE A 16 -6.52 1.98 -1.15
C PHE A 16 -6.69 2.97 0.00
N LEU A 17 -5.70 3.06 0.86
CA LEU A 17 -5.64 3.98 1.98
C LEU A 17 -4.32 4.75 1.93
N ASN A 18 -4.41 6.07 1.96
CA ASN A 18 -3.27 6.97 2.09
C ASN A 18 -3.23 7.54 3.51
N PHE A 19 -2.22 7.15 4.28
CA PHE A 19 -2.06 7.59 5.68
C PHE A 19 -1.29 8.92 5.82
N GLU A 20 -1.01 9.60 4.72
CA GLU A 20 -0.57 10.99 4.73
C GLU A 20 -1.76 11.97 4.79
N ASP A 21 -2.99 11.50 4.51
CA ASP A 21 -4.18 12.33 4.58
C ASP A 21 -4.49 12.70 6.03
N GLU A 22 -4.41 14.00 6.34
CA GLU A 22 -4.69 14.56 7.67
C GLU A 22 -6.09 14.24 8.21
N LYS A 23 -7.02 13.83 7.34
CA LYS A 23 -8.36 13.40 7.71
C LYS A 23 -8.40 11.98 8.28
N LEU A 24 -7.35 11.20 8.09
CA LEU A 24 -7.19 9.85 8.59
C LEU A 24 -6.21 9.83 9.78
N GLU A 25 -6.53 10.58 10.84
CA GLU A 25 -5.83 10.47 12.12
C GLU A 25 -6.21 9.14 12.79
N LEU A 26 -5.65 8.04 12.29
CA LEU A 26 -5.94 6.70 12.78
C LEU A 26 -4.75 6.15 13.56
N ASN A 27 -5.02 5.52 14.67
CA ASN A 27 -4.08 4.64 15.34
C ASN A 27 -4.28 3.17 14.88
N SER A 28 -3.38 2.28 15.26
CA SER A 28 -3.42 0.88 14.83
C SER A 28 -4.71 0.14 15.21
N ASP A 29 -5.36 0.53 16.30
CA ASP A 29 -6.58 -0.12 16.78
C ASP A 29 -7.80 0.30 15.94
N GLU A 30 -7.74 1.48 15.32
CA GLU A 30 -8.80 2.00 14.44
C GLU A 30 -8.69 1.46 13.00
N LEU A 31 -7.56 0.86 12.63
CA LEU A 31 -7.42 0.23 11.32
C LEU A 31 -8.38 -0.94 11.11
N ASP A 32 -8.78 -1.62 12.18
CA ASP A 32 -9.80 -2.66 12.13
C ASP A 32 -11.17 -2.12 11.77
N LEU A 33 -11.48 -0.91 12.22
CA LEU A 33 -12.72 -0.23 11.88
C LEU A 33 -12.84 0.03 10.36
N ILE A 34 -11.71 0.30 9.70
CA ILE A 34 -11.69 0.46 8.24
C ILE A 34 -12.10 -0.83 7.54
N LEU A 35 -11.53 -1.97 7.96
CA LEU A 35 -11.87 -3.27 7.38
C LEU A 35 -13.33 -3.62 7.63
N GLN A 36 -13.85 -3.33 8.82
CA GLN A 36 -15.25 -3.52 9.15
C GLN A 36 -16.15 -2.63 8.28
N THR A 37 -15.84 -1.35 8.18
CA THR A 37 -16.59 -0.40 7.34
C THR A 37 -16.59 -0.83 5.87
N TYR A 38 -15.46 -1.32 5.39
CA TYR A 38 -15.36 -1.84 4.02
C TYR A 38 -16.31 -3.03 3.80
N LEU A 39 -16.39 -3.97 4.73
CA LEU A 39 -17.33 -5.10 4.66
C LEU A 39 -18.79 -4.67 4.77
N GLU A 40 -19.08 -3.63 5.55
CA GLU A 40 -20.43 -3.06 5.63
C GLU A 40 -20.87 -2.43 4.29
N LEU A 41 -19.93 -1.76 3.61
CA LEU A 41 -20.17 -1.17 2.29
C LEU A 41 -20.26 -2.21 1.17
N TYR A 42 -19.51 -3.30 1.29
CA TYR A 42 -19.41 -4.36 0.30
C TYR A 42 -19.59 -5.75 0.92
N PRO A 43 -20.80 -6.09 1.40
CA PRO A 43 -21.04 -7.33 2.15
C PRO A 43 -20.81 -8.61 1.34
N GLU A 44 -20.85 -8.51 0.01
CA GLU A 44 -20.61 -9.64 -0.90
C GLU A 44 -19.10 -9.93 -1.11
N GLN A 45 -18.22 -9.05 -0.62
CA GLN A 45 -16.78 -9.21 -0.86
C GLN A 45 -16.15 -10.19 0.12
N ASN A 46 -15.35 -11.10 -0.44
CA ASN A 46 -14.46 -11.93 0.34
C ASN A 46 -13.11 -11.21 0.50
N LEU A 47 -12.79 -10.81 1.72
CA LEU A 47 -11.55 -10.07 2.01
C LEU A 47 -10.29 -10.82 1.59
N SER A 48 -10.30 -12.16 1.59
CA SER A 48 -9.14 -12.96 1.16
C SER A 48 -8.79 -12.77 -0.32
N GLU A 49 -9.75 -12.32 -1.12
CA GLU A 49 -9.57 -12.01 -2.54
C GLU A 49 -9.31 -10.53 -2.81
N CYS A 50 -9.39 -9.69 -1.77
CA CYS A 50 -9.18 -8.26 -1.89
C CYS A 50 -7.70 -7.90 -1.88
N TYR A 51 -7.39 -6.78 -2.52
CA TYR A 51 -6.07 -6.19 -2.62
C TYR A 51 -6.01 -4.94 -1.75
N PHE A 52 -5.07 -4.91 -0.82
CA PHE A 52 -4.89 -3.82 0.14
C PHE A 52 -3.67 -3.00 -0.24
N PHE A 53 -3.86 -1.71 -0.43
CA PHE A 53 -2.80 -0.75 -0.70
C PHE A 53 -2.74 0.26 0.44
N PHE A 54 -1.67 0.23 1.21
CA PHE A 54 -1.41 1.11 2.34
C PHE A 54 -0.26 2.05 1.98
N ASP A 55 -0.61 3.30 1.66
CA ASP A 55 0.33 4.32 1.24
C ASP A 55 0.79 5.14 2.44
N GLU A 56 2.12 5.40 2.55
CA GLU A 56 2.76 6.10 3.66
C GLU A 56 2.43 5.49 5.05
N ILE A 57 2.44 4.15 5.12
CA ILE A 57 1.97 3.39 6.30
C ILE A 57 2.80 3.66 7.56
N GLN A 58 4.05 4.15 7.43
CA GLN A 58 4.91 4.48 8.57
C GLN A 58 4.33 5.61 9.45
N ASN A 59 3.32 6.33 8.96
CA ASN A 59 2.62 7.34 9.74
C ASN A 59 1.72 6.74 10.82
N ILE A 60 1.42 5.43 10.73
CA ILE A 60 0.64 4.71 11.72
C ILE A 60 1.55 3.99 12.71
N GLN A 61 1.34 4.25 13.99
CA GLN A 61 2.08 3.57 15.04
C GLN A 61 1.70 2.08 15.11
N ASN A 62 2.71 1.19 15.25
CA ASN A 62 2.53 -0.27 15.29
C ASN A 62 1.89 -0.88 14.02
N TRP A 63 2.04 -0.23 12.89
CA TRP A 63 1.50 -0.70 11.61
C TRP A 63 2.01 -2.10 11.23
N GLU A 64 3.21 -2.50 11.66
CA GLU A 64 3.80 -3.81 11.36
C GLU A 64 2.97 -4.95 11.94
N LYS A 65 2.46 -4.76 13.17
CA LYS A 65 1.60 -5.74 13.84
C LYS A 65 0.27 -5.89 13.12
N PHE A 66 -0.31 -4.76 12.70
CA PHE A 66 -1.54 -4.74 11.92
C PHE A 66 -1.34 -5.44 10.57
N THR A 67 -0.33 -5.04 9.80
CA THR A 67 -0.03 -5.63 8.48
C THR A 67 0.23 -7.13 8.58
N LYS A 68 0.99 -7.55 9.59
CA LYS A 68 1.24 -8.97 9.83
C LYS A 68 -0.06 -9.73 10.12
N ARG A 69 -0.92 -9.19 10.95
CA ARG A 69 -2.20 -9.81 11.27
C ARG A 69 -3.10 -9.90 10.04
N VAL A 70 -3.23 -8.82 9.25
CA VAL A 70 -3.99 -8.83 8.00
C VAL A 70 -3.46 -9.91 7.05
N TYR A 71 -2.14 -10.01 6.91
CA TYR A 71 -1.50 -11.03 6.09
C TYR A 71 -1.82 -12.46 6.58
N ASP A 72 -1.68 -12.70 7.88
CA ASP A 72 -1.85 -14.03 8.46
C ASP A 72 -3.32 -14.49 8.51
N THR A 73 -4.29 -13.56 8.55
CA THR A 73 -5.70 -13.89 8.84
C THR A 73 -6.72 -13.42 7.80
N ILE A 74 -6.37 -12.51 6.91
CA ILE A 74 -7.32 -11.86 6.01
C ILE A 74 -6.95 -12.05 4.55
N SER A 75 -5.81 -11.48 4.11
CA SER A 75 -5.37 -11.56 2.71
C SER A 75 -3.86 -11.43 2.60
N GLU A 76 -3.28 -12.21 1.69
CA GLU A 76 -1.87 -12.12 1.32
C GLU A 76 -1.58 -11.00 0.30
N ASN A 77 -2.61 -10.39 -0.29
CA ASN A 77 -2.49 -9.37 -1.32
C ASN A 77 -2.32 -7.97 -0.71
N ILE A 78 -1.22 -7.74 0.00
CA ILE A 78 -0.94 -6.48 0.69
C ILE A 78 0.24 -5.79 0.03
N PHE A 79 0.04 -4.51 -0.31
CA PHE A 79 1.04 -3.63 -0.88
C PHE A 79 1.20 -2.42 0.05
N ILE A 80 2.41 -2.18 0.50
CA ILE A 80 2.73 -1.05 1.37
C ILE A 80 3.73 -0.15 0.69
N THR A 81 3.58 1.15 0.88
CA THR A 81 4.56 2.14 0.49
C THR A 81 4.96 3.00 1.67
N GLY A 82 6.09 3.63 1.55
CA GLY A 82 6.56 4.62 2.50
C GLY A 82 7.83 5.31 2.03
N SER A 83 7.99 6.54 2.44
CA SER A 83 9.10 7.42 2.06
C SER A 83 10.27 7.39 3.05
N ASN A 84 10.16 6.62 4.13
CA ASN A 84 11.11 6.66 5.23
C ASN A 84 11.98 5.39 5.29
N SER A 85 13.23 5.56 5.69
CA SER A 85 14.17 4.48 6.03
C SER A 85 13.64 3.49 7.09
N LYS A 86 12.62 3.87 7.86
CA LYS A 86 11.93 2.98 8.79
C LYS A 86 11.28 1.78 8.10
N LEU A 87 10.86 1.89 6.84
CA LEU A 87 10.36 0.77 6.03
C LEU A 87 11.46 -0.16 5.52
N LEU A 88 12.70 0.33 5.50
CA LEU A 88 13.88 -0.40 5.04
C LEU A 88 14.62 -1.09 6.20
N SER A 89 14.14 -0.93 7.43
CA SER A 89 14.83 -1.48 8.59
C SER A 89 14.77 -3.01 8.62
N THR A 90 15.83 -3.61 9.08
CA THR A 90 15.95 -5.05 9.34
C THR A 90 14.82 -5.56 10.26
N GLU A 91 14.27 -4.67 11.09
CA GLU A 91 13.15 -4.93 11.98
C GLU A 91 11.88 -5.31 11.23
N ILE A 92 11.60 -4.69 10.08
CA ILE A 92 10.43 -5.01 9.26
C ILE A 92 10.59 -6.37 8.58
N ALA A 93 11.75 -6.62 7.98
CA ALA A 93 12.06 -7.91 7.39
C ALA A 93 11.96 -9.03 8.44
N THR A 94 12.36 -8.73 9.68
CA THR A 94 12.27 -9.65 10.82
C THR A 94 10.83 -9.82 11.31
N SER A 95 10.06 -8.75 11.43
CA SER A 95 8.67 -8.80 11.89
C SER A 95 7.75 -9.53 10.91
N LEU A 96 7.97 -9.34 9.61
CA LEU A 96 7.25 -10.02 8.54
C LEU A 96 7.87 -11.37 8.14
N ARG A 97 8.93 -11.81 8.83
CA ARG A 97 9.56 -13.14 8.70
C ARG A 97 9.92 -13.54 7.27
N GLY A 98 10.47 -12.62 6.49
CA GLY A 98 10.89 -12.90 5.10
C GLY A 98 9.73 -13.13 4.12
N ARG A 99 8.51 -12.77 4.46
CA ARG A 99 7.31 -12.88 3.60
C ARG A 99 7.08 -11.64 2.73
N THR A 100 8.08 -10.77 2.60
CA THR A 100 7.99 -9.53 1.84
C THR A 100 8.95 -9.53 0.67
N LEU A 101 8.48 -8.95 -0.44
CA LEU A 101 9.33 -8.51 -1.55
C LEU A 101 9.46 -6.99 -1.46
N SER A 102 10.67 -6.50 -1.33
CA SER A 102 10.97 -5.08 -1.23
C SER A 102 11.48 -4.54 -2.56
N PHE A 103 10.91 -3.43 -2.99
CA PHE A 103 11.32 -2.70 -4.17
C PHE A 103 11.66 -1.26 -3.78
N GLU A 104 12.91 -0.87 -3.96
CA GLU A 104 13.32 0.52 -3.77
C GLU A 104 13.07 1.32 -5.04
N VAL A 105 12.39 2.46 -4.88
CA VAL A 105 12.15 3.42 -5.97
C VAL A 105 12.93 4.69 -5.66
N TYR A 106 13.95 4.94 -6.44
CA TYR A 106 14.77 6.15 -6.33
C TYR A 106 14.18 7.31 -7.13
N PRO A 107 14.47 8.55 -6.74
CA PRO A 107 14.22 9.71 -7.59
C PRO A 107 14.88 9.52 -8.96
N LEU A 108 14.29 10.12 -9.98
CA LEU A 108 14.83 10.06 -11.34
C LEU A 108 16.29 10.54 -11.38
N SER A 109 17.14 9.74 -11.97
CA SER A 109 18.50 10.17 -12.33
C SER A 109 18.43 11.33 -13.35
N PHE A 110 19.48 12.12 -13.41
CA PHE A 110 19.55 13.22 -14.40
C PHE A 110 19.34 12.74 -15.83
N LYS A 111 19.83 11.55 -16.16
CA LYS A 111 19.65 10.94 -17.49
C LYS A 111 18.18 10.61 -17.77
N GLU A 112 17.48 10.03 -16.81
CA GLU A 112 16.06 9.70 -16.91
C GLU A 112 15.21 10.97 -16.99
N TYR A 113 15.53 11.99 -16.19
CA TYR A 113 14.89 13.29 -16.26
C TYR A 113 15.02 13.93 -17.65
N LEU A 114 16.22 13.93 -18.24
CA LEU A 114 16.45 14.44 -19.59
C LEU A 114 15.67 13.65 -20.63
N SER A 115 15.56 12.34 -20.48
CA SER A 115 14.79 11.49 -21.38
C SER A 115 13.30 11.83 -21.33
N LEU A 116 12.74 12.00 -20.14
CA LEU A 116 11.35 12.43 -19.95
C LEU A 116 11.09 13.81 -20.56
N LYS A 117 12.02 14.76 -20.39
CA LYS A 117 11.92 16.11 -20.96
C LYS A 117 11.91 16.09 -22.49
N LYS A 118 12.71 15.22 -23.11
CA LYS A 118 12.71 15.01 -24.57
C LYS A 118 11.38 14.46 -25.08
N TYR A 119 10.76 13.53 -24.34
CA TYR A 119 9.44 12.99 -24.70
C TYR A 119 8.34 14.04 -24.60
N ARG A 120 8.39 14.93 -23.61
CA ARG A 120 7.40 15.99 -23.40
C ARG A 120 7.45 17.08 -24.48
N ASN A 121 8.60 17.28 -25.12
CA ASN A 121 8.82 18.29 -26.15
C ASN A 121 8.69 17.76 -27.58
N ARG A 122 8.20 16.54 -27.78
CA ARG A 122 7.83 16.07 -29.12
C ARG A 122 6.45 16.63 -29.47
N PRO A 123 6.32 17.43 -30.53
CA PRO A 123 4.99 17.80 -31.05
C PRO A 123 4.26 16.51 -31.45
N PHE A 124 3.01 16.44 -31.06
CA PHE A 124 2.10 15.37 -31.45
C PHE A 124 1.89 15.38 -32.96
#